data_b5f4b39bcec1fdda5fd37de43aafe6b5
#
_entry.id   b5f4b39bcec1fdda5fd37de43aafe6b5
#
_cell.length_a   1.000
_cell.length_b   1.000
_cell.length_c   1.000
_cell.angle_alpha   90.00
_cell.angle_beta   90.00
_cell.angle_gamma   90.00
#
_symmetry.space_group_name_H-M   'P 1'
#
loop_
_entity.id
_entity.type
_entity.pdbx_description
1 polymer ?
#
loop_
_entity_poly.entity_id
_entity_poly.type
_entity_poly.pdbx_seq_one_letter_code
_entity_poly.pdbx_strand_id
1 'polypeptide(L)'
;MGGTITLTEREMEYLFRIIDSSTSIFRRHQFFLWAQGELQSLLPHGMLICVFDDGSGQSISIEKFSRTDINEIEFSELCRPDGGIVFRVMSAWSAGRNRPLLLCPHNPNGIAYKHFAIELKHHNLERVAMHGMFDANGRTSSLFVFTQISGTLTERHAYFLELLMPHMHMALVRMLFHERHHQRGAVAGKIRKLITDRETEVLRYVQMGKNNLEIGDLLNISPLTVKNHVQKILRKLDVNNRAHAVAKAMALKITI
;
A
#
# COMPACT_ATOMS: atom_id res chain seq x y z
N MET A 1 -20.61 -15.59 26.03
CA MET A 1 -21.74 -14.68 25.81
C MET A 1 -21.19 -13.28 25.69
N GLY A 2 -21.07 -12.74 24.47
CA GLY A 2 -20.62 -11.37 24.27
C GLY A 2 -21.71 -10.41 24.68
N GLY A 3 -21.45 -9.59 25.69
CA GLY A 3 -22.37 -8.52 26.05
C GLY A 3 -22.53 -7.56 24.87
N THR A 4 -23.75 -7.09 24.63
CA THR A 4 -24.04 -6.08 23.60
C THR A 4 -23.26 -4.81 23.95
N ILE A 5 -22.31 -4.41 23.12
CA ILE A 5 -21.57 -3.15 23.28
C ILE A 5 -22.47 -2.02 22.81
N THR A 6 -22.90 -1.17 23.75
CA THR A 6 -23.67 0.04 23.44
C THR A 6 -22.73 1.20 23.27
N LEU A 7 -22.80 1.90 22.14
CA LEU A 7 -22.02 3.11 21.88
C LEU A 7 -22.68 4.31 22.55
N THR A 8 -21.86 5.23 23.07
CA THR A 8 -22.31 6.54 23.49
C THR A 8 -22.58 7.42 22.27
N GLU A 9 -23.40 8.47 22.42
CA GLU A 9 -23.67 9.44 21.35
C GLU A 9 -22.37 10.03 20.76
N ARG A 10 -21.42 10.33 21.62
CA ARG A 10 -20.12 10.88 21.22
C ARG A 10 -19.28 9.88 20.41
N GLU A 11 -19.32 8.61 20.76
CA GLU A 11 -18.62 7.56 19.99
C GLU A 11 -19.29 7.31 18.65
N MET A 12 -20.62 7.38 18.58
CA MET A 12 -21.32 7.33 17.30
C MET A 12 -20.96 8.49 16.40
N GLU A 13 -20.91 9.71 16.95
CA GLU A 13 -20.47 10.90 16.20
C GLU A 13 -19.04 10.74 15.66
N TYR A 14 -18.11 10.28 16.50
CA TYR A 14 -16.73 10.02 16.06
C TYR A 14 -16.67 8.95 14.99
N LEU A 15 -17.41 7.85 15.15
CA LEU A 15 -17.47 6.76 14.19
C LEU A 15 -17.96 7.26 12.83
N PHE A 16 -19.09 7.99 12.80
CA PHE A 16 -19.63 8.56 11.56
C PHE A 16 -18.63 9.50 10.87
N ARG A 17 -17.99 10.38 11.62
CA ARG A 17 -16.99 11.31 11.07
C ARG A 17 -15.77 10.57 10.50
N ILE A 18 -15.27 9.56 11.19
CA ILE A 18 -14.14 8.73 10.73
C ILE A 18 -14.51 7.99 9.44
N ILE A 19 -15.72 7.44 9.36
CA ILE A 19 -16.20 6.73 8.18
C ILE A 19 -16.36 7.69 7.01
N ASP A 20 -17.02 8.83 7.19
CA ASP A 20 -17.26 9.83 6.16
C ASP A 20 -15.95 10.35 5.58
N SER A 21 -15.06 10.83 6.45
CA SER A 21 -13.74 11.36 6.03
C SER A 21 -12.84 10.32 5.37
N SER A 22 -12.99 9.02 5.72
CA SER A 22 -12.25 7.94 5.08
C SER A 22 -12.45 7.90 3.58
N THR A 23 -13.62 8.34 3.08
CA THR A 23 -14.00 8.33 1.66
C THR A 23 -13.18 9.31 0.82
N SER A 24 -12.64 10.35 1.43
CA SER A 24 -11.89 11.45 0.79
C SER A 24 -10.38 11.28 0.84
N ILE A 25 -9.89 10.11 1.26
CA ILE A 25 -8.46 9.81 1.36
C ILE A 25 -7.93 9.25 0.05
N PHE A 26 -7.04 10.01 -0.61
CA PHE A 26 -6.41 9.65 -1.88
C PHE A 26 -4.88 9.73 -1.83
N ARG A 27 -4.29 10.35 -0.79
CA ARG A 27 -2.86 10.59 -0.67
C ARG A 27 -2.33 10.19 0.70
N ARG A 28 -1.05 9.82 0.76
CA ARG A 28 -0.36 9.39 1.98
C ARG A 28 -0.48 10.40 3.14
N HIS A 29 -0.30 11.69 2.87
CA HIS A 29 -0.45 12.71 3.92
C HIS A 29 -1.88 12.82 4.45
N GLN A 30 -2.92 12.61 3.60
CA GLN A 30 -4.32 12.59 4.04
C GLN A 30 -4.57 11.37 4.93
N PHE A 31 -4.06 10.19 4.55
CA PHE A 31 -4.14 8.98 5.36
C PHE A 31 -3.44 9.17 6.71
N PHE A 32 -2.25 9.78 6.71
CA PHE A 32 -1.52 10.12 7.94
C PHE A 32 -2.34 11.02 8.86
N LEU A 33 -2.87 12.14 8.35
CA LEU A 33 -3.68 13.08 9.12
C LEU A 33 -4.95 12.43 9.67
N TRP A 34 -5.58 11.58 8.90
CA TRP A 34 -6.75 10.83 9.31
C TRP A 34 -6.41 9.79 10.40
N ALA A 35 -5.37 8.98 10.19
CA ALA A 35 -4.95 7.95 11.13
C ALA A 35 -4.44 8.56 12.45
N GLN A 36 -3.61 9.61 12.37
CA GLN A 36 -3.01 10.26 13.54
C GLN A 36 -3.85 11.42 14.09
N GLY A 37 -5.01 11.69 13.51
CA GLY A 37 -5.98 12.69 13.93
C GLY A 37 -7.31 12.07 14.33
N GLU A 38 -8.17 11.81 13.37
CA GLU A 38 -9.55 11.39 13.63
C GLU A 38 -9.66 10.02 14.28
N LEU A 39 -8.89 9.02 13.83
CA LEU A 39 -8.88 7.68 14.45
C LEU A 39 -8.46 7.71 15.92
N GLN A 40 -7.69 8.71 16.35
CA GLN A 40 -7.27 8.86 17.74
C GLN A 40 -8.44 9.03 18.71
N SER A 41 -9.60 9.47 18.22
CA SER A 41 -10.79 9.65 19.04
C SER A 41 -11.39 8.34 19.54
N LEU A 42 -11.22 7.23 18.79
CA LEU A 42 -11.73 5.91 19.13
C LEU A 42 -10.60 4.90 19.42
N LEU A 43 -9.47 5.05 18.75
CA LEU A 43 -8.30 4.19 18.85
C LEU A 43 -7.03 5.04 19.10
N PRO A 44 -6.85 5.58 20.31
CA PRO A 44 -5.67 6.37 20.62
C PRO A 44 -4.39 5.52 20.60
N HIS A 45 -3.50 5.77 19.63
CA HIS A 45 -2.31 4.98 19.37
C HIS A 45 -1.11 5.87 19.02
N GLY A 46 0.10 5.38 19.27
CA GLY A 46 1.34 6.07 18.88
C GLY A 46 1.73 5.81 17.44
N MET A 47 1.60 4.55 16.99
CA MET A 47 1.96 4.14 15.64
C MET A 47 0.92 3.19 15.05
N LEU A 48 0.64 3.37 13.76
CA LEU A 48 -0.12 2.46 12.93
C LEU A 48 0.80 1.84 11.88
N ILE A 49 0.87 0.52 11.83
CA ILE A 49 1.55 -0.24 10.78
C ILE A 49 0.47 -0.86 9.90
N CYS A 50 0.57 -0.63 8.59
CA CYS A 50 -0.30 -1.22 7.59
C CYS A 50 0.50 -2.26 6.80
N VAL A 51 0.07 -3.51 6.84
CA VAL A 51 0.62 -4.60 6.04
C VAL A 51 -0.39 -4.92 4.95
N PHE A 52 0.02 -5.01 3.70
CA PHE A 52 -0.92 -5.25 2.60
C PHE A 52 -0.26 -5.98 1.42
N ASP A 53 -1.07 -6.75 0.70
CA ASP A 53 -0.69 -7.33 -0.58
C ASP A 53 -0.65 -6.22 -1.64
N ASP A 54 0.47 -6.10 -2.34
CA ASP A 54 0.63 -5.09 -3.40
C ASP A 54 -0.11 -5.44 -4.71
N GLY A 55 -0.84 -6.56 -4.72
CA GLY A 55 -1.59 -7.06 -5.87
C GLY A 55 -0.72 -7.80 -6.89
N SER A 56 0.58 -7.98 -6.63
CA SER A 56 1.46 -8.81 -7.46
C SER A 56 1.35 -10.30 -7.10
N GLY A 57 0.76 -10.62 -5.94
CA GLY A 57 0.69 -11.96 -5.38
C GLY A 57 2.03 -12.53 -4.91
N GLN A 58 3.09 -11.75 -4.99
CA GLN A 58 4.46 -12.17 -4.66
C GLN A 58 5.11 -11.36 -3.54
N SER A 59 4.58 -10.18 -3.20
CA SER A 59 5.17 -9.33 -2.18
C SER A 59 4.14 -8.72 -1.23
N ILE A 60 4.51 -8.72 0.04
CA ILE A 60 3.81 -7.98 1.08
C ILE A 60 4.53 -6.65 1.25
N SER A 61 3.78 -5.56 1.18
CA SER A 61 4.26 -4.22 1.43
C SER A 61 3.86 -3.76 2.84
N ILE A 62 4.70 -2.93 3.45
CA ILE A 62 4.47 -2.42 4.80
C ILE A 62 4.64 -0.90 4.79
N GLU A 63 3.67 -0.22 5.39
CA GLU A 63 3.65 1.23 5.59
C GLU A 63 3.56 1.56 7.07
N LYS A 64 4.27 2.60 7.51
CA LYS A 64 4.15 3.11 8.87
C LYS A 64 3.60 4.52 8.90
N PHE A 65 2.72 4.78 9.86
CA PHE A 65 2.16 6.09 10.16
C PHE A 65 2.35 6.36 11.66
N SER A 66 3.32 7.21 12.01
CA SER A 66 3.67 7.54 13.39
C SER A 66 3.98 9.02 13.51
N ARG A 67 3.67 9.60 14.67
CA ARG A 67 4.08 10.97 15.04
C ARG A 67 5.49 11.03 15.59
N THR A 68 5.99 9.90 16.08
CA THR A 68 7.35 9.79 16.63
C THR A 68 8.26 9.16 15.59
N ASP A 69 9.48 9.65 15.51
CA ASP A 69 10.52 9.04 14.70
C ASP A 69 10.91 7.69 15.30
N ILE A 70 10.82 6.66 14.48
CA ILE A 70 11.34 5.33 14.78
C ILE A 70 12.55 5.13 13.88
N ASN A 71 13.63 4.65 14.47
CA ASN A 71 14.83 4.29 13.74
C ASN A 71 14.47 3.31 12.61
N GLU A 72 14.86 3.64 11.38
CA GLU A 72 14.55 2.81 10.20
C GLU A 72 15.13 1.39 10.32
N ILE A 73 16.28 1.22 10.97
CA ILE A 73 16.89 -0.10 11.21
C ILE A 73 15.99 -0.91 12.14
N GLU A 74 15.56 -0.32 13.26
CA GLU A 74 14.67 -0.97 14.21
C GLU A 74 13.33 -1.33 13.55
N PHE A 75 12.74 -0.42 12.78
CA PHE A 75 11.50 -0.70 12.05
C PHE A 75 11.67 -1.82 11.03
N SER A 76 12.80 -1.87 10.32
CA SER A 76 13.13 -2.94 9.37
C SER A 76 13.24 -4.30 10.08
N GLU A 77 13.82 -4.35 11.28
CA GLU A 77 13.89 -5.58 12.08
C GLU A 77 12.51 -6.06 12.53
N LEU A 78 11.65 -5.16 13.01
CA LEU A 78 10.27 -5.47 13.38
C LEU A 78 9.47 -6.06 12.21
N CYS A 79 9.74 -5.58 10.99
CA CYS A 79 9.04 -5.94 9.77
C CYS A 79 9.77 -6.97 8.91
N ARG A 80 10.80 -7.63 9.42
CA ARG A 80 11.57 -8.63 8.68
C ARG A 80 10.70 -9.84 8.33
N PRO A 81 10.61 -10.24 7.03
CA PRO A 81 9.78 -11.37 6.60
C PRO A 81 10.12 -12.68 7.32
N ASP A 82 11.41 -12.90 7.60
CA ASP A 82 11.94 -14.12 8.23
C ASP A 82 11.82 -14.10 9.76
N GLY A 83 10.64 -13.76 10.29
CA GLY A 83 10.35 -13.88 11.70
C GLY A 83 10.31 -12.57 12.49
N GLY A 84 10.25 -11.42 11.83
CA GLY A 84 9.95 -10.14 12.47
C GLY A 84 8.61 -10.20 13.22
N ILE A 85 8.49 -9.43 14.30
CA ILE A 85 7.33 -9.51 15.19
C ILE A 85 6.03 -9.22 14.46
N VAL A 86 6.04 -8.30 13.46
CA VAL A 86 4.85 -7.95 12.66
C VAL A 86 4.29 -9.16 11.92
N PHE A 87 5.16 -9.99 11.33
CA PHE A 87 4.72 -11.21 10.62
C PHE A 87 4.27 -12.32 11.56
N ARG A 88 4.90 -12.44 12.72
CA ARG A 88 4.50 -13.43 13.73
C ARG A 88 3.15 -13.09 14.36
N VAL A 89 2.89 -11.82 14.67
CA VAL A 89 1.58 -11.39 15.16
C VAL A 89 0.50 -11.47 14.06
N MET A 90 0.85 -11.23 12.80
CA MET A 90 -0.02 -11.46 11.65
C MET A 90 -0.43 -12.93 11.55
N SER A 91 0.51 -13.85 11.71
CA SER A 91 0.23 -15.30 11.72
C SER A 91 -0.69 -15.69 12.88
N ALA A 92 -0.47 -15.13 14.08
CA ALA A 92 -1.32 -15.35 15.24
C ALA A 92 -2.74 -14.81 15.03
N TRP A 93 -2.87 -13.64 14.40
CA TRP A 93 -4.18 -13.07 14.04
C TRP A 93 -4.90 -13.94 13.00
N SER A 94 -4.22 -14.39 11.95
CA SER A 94 -4.80 -15.24 10.90
C SER A 94 -5.33 -16.57 11.47
N ALA A 95 -4.67 -17.13 12.48
CA ALA A 95 -5.13 -18.33 13.17
C ALA A 95 -6.38 -18.08 14.06
N GLY A 96 -6.65 -16.83 14.43
CA GLY A 96 -7.70 -16.42 15.36
C GLY A 96 -9.12 -16.27 14.76
N ARG A 97 -9.39 -16.88 13.60
CA ARG A 97 -10.71 -16.87 12.94
C ARG A 97 -11.27 -15.47 12.61
N ASN A 98 -10.42 -14.62 12.08
CA ASN A 98 -10.81 -13.28 11.61
C ASN A 98 -11.41 -12.38 12.71
N ARG A 99 -10.91 -12.48 13.92
CA ARG A 99 -11.29 -11.58 15.03
C ARG A 99 -10.15 -10.61 15.32
N PRO A 100 -10.43 -9.41 15.82
CA PRO A 100 -9.39 -8.51 16.31
C PRO A 100 -8.53 -9.19 17.36
N LEU A 101 -7.23 -9.02 17.27
CA LEU A 101 -6.28 -9.53 18.25
C LEU A 101 -5.81 -8.37 19.14
N LEU A 102 -6.04 -8.51 20.44
CA LEU A 102 -5.62 -7.55 21.46
C LEU A 102 -4.47 -8.14 22.28
N LEU A 103 -3.30 -7.52 22.21
CA LEU A 103 -2.12 -7.93 22.96
C LEU A 103 -1.81 -6.89 24.03
N CYS A 104 -2.07 -7.22 25.28
CA CYS A 104 -1.72 -6.37 26.42
C CYS A 104 -1.44 -7.20 27.67
N PRO A 105 -0.66 -6.64 28.65
CA PRO A 105 -0.27 -7.36 29.86
C PRO A 105 -1.44 -7.85 30.72
N HIS A 106 -2.57 -7.16 30.66
CA HIS A 106 -3.73 -7.38 31.52
C HIS A 106 -4.91 -8.07 30.80
N ASN A 107 -4.71 -8.62 29.60
CA ASN A 107 -5.76 -9.33 28.90
C ASN A 107 -5.97 -10.71 29.51
N PRO A 108 -7.16 -11.07 30.01
CA PRO A 108 -7.47 -12.39 30.57
C PRO A 108 -7.30 -13.54 29.56
N ASN A 109 -7.38 -13.27 28.25
CA ASN A 109 -7.08 -14.21 27.17
C ASN A 109 -5.59 -14.25 26.81
N GLY A 110 -4.73 -13.82 27.70
CA GLY A 110 -3.32 -13.47 27.54
C GLY A 110 -2.32 -14.56 27.17
N ILE A 111 -2.74 -15.73 26.69
CA ILE A 111 -1.83 -16.74 26.16
C ILE A 111 -1.06 -16.16 24.97
N ALA A 112 -1.74 -15.48 24.03
CA ALA A 112 -1.11 -14.84 22.88
C ALA A 112 -0.12 -13.73 23.30
N TYR A 113 -0.47 -12.90 24.29
CA TYR A 113 0.45 -11.86 24.78
C TYR A 113 1.75 -12.43 25.36
N LYS A 114 1.68 -13.52 26.13
CA LYS A 114 2.86 -14.13 26.78
C LYS A 114 3.94 -14.52 25.78
N HIS A 115 3.57 -14.94 24.59
CA HIS A 115 4.51 -15.30 23.52
C HIS A 115 5.26 -14.09 22.92
N PHE A 116 4.67 -12.90 22.99
CA PHE A 116 5.24 -11.69 22.40
C PHE A 116 5.69 -10.66 23.45
N ALA A 117 5.37 -10.88 24.73
CA ALA A 117 5.49 -9.88 25.79
C ALA A 117 6.91 -9.29 25.93
N ILE A 118 7.93 -10.13 25.89
CA ILE A 118 9.33 -9.71 26.05
C ILE A 118 9.75 -8.82 24.88
N GLU A 119 9.43 -9.24 23.67
CA GLU A 119 9.83 -8.55 22.45
C GLU A 119 9.02 -7.26 22.26
N LEU A 120 7.70 -7.29 22.51
CA LEU A 120 6.87 -6.09 22.49
C LEU A 120 7.36 -5.04 23.50
N LYS A 121 7.77 -5.48 24.68
CA LYS A 121 8.33 -4.60 25.70
C LYS A 121 9.70 -4.04 25.28
N HIS A 122 10.55 -4.87 24.70
CA HIS A 122 11.87 -4.46 24.22
C HIS A 122 11.79 -3.33 23.20
N HIS A 123 10.80 -3.39 22.30
CA HIS A 123 10.58 -2.40 21.25
C HIS A 123 9.57 -1.30 21.61
N ASN A 124 9.19 -1.15 22.88
CA ASN A 124 8.16 -0.19 23.32
C ASN A 124 6.83 -0.30 22.57
N LEU A 125 6.47 -1.49 22.12
CA LEU A 125 5.23 -1.78 21.38
C LEU A 125 4.15 -2.40 22.28
N GLU A 126 4.19 -2.16 23.58
CA GLU A 126 3.16 -2.66 24.50
C GLU A 126 1.78 -2.14 24.13
N ARG A 127 0.76 -2.96 24.40
CA ARG A 127 -0.63 -2.69 24.05
C ARG A 127 -0.84 -2.52 22.55
N VAL A 128 -0.91 -3.66 21.89
CA VAL A 128 -1.15 -3.78 20.46
C VAL A 128 -2.57 -4.25 20.22
N ALA A 129 -3.26 -3.57 19.31
CA ALA A 129 -4.54 -4.02 18.78
C ALA A 129 -4.41 -4.14 17.26
N MET A 130 -4.91 -5.23 16.69
CA MET A 130 -4.82 -5.44 15.26
C MET A 130 -6.06 -6.12 14.70
N HIS A 131 -6.34 -5.78 13.47
CA HIS A 131 -7.34 -6.44 12.66
C HIS A 131 -7.03 -6.21 11.17
N GLY A 132 -7.68 -7.00 10.29
CA GLY A 132 -7.41 -6.92 8.86
C GLY A 132 -8.54 -7.50 8.03
N MET A 133 -8.29 -7.53 6.72
CA MET A 133 -9.19 -8.08 5.71
C MET A 133 -8.51 -9.23 4.97
N PHE A 134 -9.31 -10.24 4.62
CA PHE A 134 -8.90 -11.29 3.70
C PHE A 134 -9.45 -11.03 2.30
N ASP A 135 -8.73 -11.51 1.30
CA ASP A 135 -9.22 -11.58 -0.07
C ASP A 135 -10.21 -12.76 -0.25
N ALA A 136 -10.76 -12.88 -1.44
CA ALA A 136 -11.69 -13.97 -1.79
C ALA A 136 -11.06 -15.38 -1.70
N ASN A 137 -9.73 -15.48 -1.67
CA ASN A 137 -8.98 -16.72 -1.55
C ASN A 137 -8.56 -17.03 -0.10
N GLY A 138 -8.98 -16.20 0.86
CA GLY A 138 -8.62 -16.34 2.27
C GLY A 138 -7.20 -15.90 2.61
N ARG A 139 -6.52 -15.14 1.74
CA ARG A 139 -5.22 -14.56 2.02
C ARG A 139 -5.40 -13.18 2.67
N THR A 140 -4.46 -12.78 3.50
CA THR A 140 -4.47 -11.44 4.10
C THR A 140 -4.31 -10.38 3.01
N SER A 141 -5.38 -9.62 2.76
CA SER A 141 -5.37 -8.49 1.82
C SER A 141 -4.80 -7.25 2.46
N SER A 142 -5.15 -6.98 3.71
CA SER A 142 -4.56 -5.93 4.54
C SER A 142 -4.63 -6.28 6.02
N LEU A 143 -3.65 -5.81 6.78
CA LEU A 143 -3.63 -5.88 8.24
C LEU A 143 -3.21 -4.53 8.79
N PHE A 144 -3.91 -4.07 9.82
CA PHE A 144 -3.64 -2.83 10.54
C PHE A 144 -3.24 -3.16 11.97
N VAL A 145 -2.03 -2.76 12.34
CA VAL A 145 -1.44 -3.00 13.65
C VAL A 145 -1.27 -1.66 14.36
N PHE A 146 -2.10 -1.43 15.36
CA PHE A 146 -2.04 -0.27 16.24
C PHE A 146 -1.16 -0.59 17.42
N THR A 147 -0.14 0.22 17.68
CA THR A 147 0.79 0.03 18.78
C THR A 147 0.80 1.23 19.71
N GLN A 148 1.33 1.04 20.91
CA GLN A 148 1.40 2.11 21.92
C GLN A 148 0.02 2.70 22.24
N ILE A 149 -1.00 1.84 22.32
CA ILE A 149 -2.37 2.27 22.63
C ILE A 149 -2.42 2.79 24.06
N SER A 150 -3.01 3.97 24.24
CA SER A 150 -3.16 4.60 25.54
C SER A 150 -4.25 3.90 26.37
N GLY A 151 -4.02 3.72 27.65
CA GLY A 151 -4.98 3.10 28.57
C GLY A 151 -5.08 1.59 28.46
N THR A 152 -6.21 1.03 28.90
CA THR A 152 -6.45 -0.41 28.95
C THR A 152 -7.15 -0.87 27.67
N LEU A 153 -6.60 -1.90 27.00
CA LEU A 153 -7.28 -2.53 25.87
C LEU A 153 -8.47 -3.37 26.36
N THR A 154 -9.61 -3.16 25.72
CA THR A 154 -10.88 -3.82 26.06
C THR A 154 -11.56 -4.35 24.81
N GLU A 155 -12.61 -5.17 24.96
CA GLU A 155 -13.47 -5.62 23.85
C GLU A 155 -14.09 -4.47 23.04
N ARG A 156 -14.15 -3.27 23.62
CA ARG A 156 -14.62 -2.06 22.94
C ARG A 156 -13.67 -1.64 21.82
N HIS A 157 -12.36 -1.79 22.02
CA HIS A 157 -11.37 -1.55 20.97
C HIS A 157 -11.48 -2.59 19.83
N ALA A 158 -11.73 -3.84 20.19
CA ALA A 158 -11.98 -4.89 19.20
C ALA A 158 -13.23 -4.56 18.36
N TYR A 159 -14.30 -4.12 18.99
CA TYR A 159 -15.53 -3.71 18.31
C TYR A 159 -15.33 -2.54 17.34
N PHE A 160 -14.56 -1.50 17.74
CA PHE A 160 -14.22 -0.41 16.83
C PHE A 160 -13.35 -0.86 15.66
N LEU A 161 -12.43 -1.78 15.90
CA LEU A 161 -11.63 -2.36 14.83
C LEU A 161 -12.51 -3.12 13.82
N GLU A 162 -13.46 -3.93 14.28
CA GLU A 162 -14.39 -4.64 13.39
C GLU A 162 -15.19 -3.66 12.53
N LEU A 163 -15.75 -2.60 13.13
CA LEU A 163 -16.54 -1.60 12.42
C LEU A 163 -15.72 -0.77 11.41
N LEU A 164 -14.51 -0.38 11.79
CA LEU A 164 -13.68 0.53 10.99
C LEU A 164 -12.88 -0.19 9.90
N MET A 165 -12.69 -1.50 10.01
CA MET A 165 -11.78 -2.25 9.15
C MET A 165 -12.10 -2.13 7.65
N PRO A 166 -13.35 -2.26 7.17
CA PRO A 166 -13.65 -2.08 5.74
C PRO A 166 -13.30 -0.68 5.24
N HIS A 167 -13.53 0.35 6.05
CA HIS A 167 -13.26 1.74 5.71
C HIS A 167 -11.75 2.03 5.67
N MET A 168 -11.00 1.49 6.61
CA MET A 168 -9.54 1.58 6.66
C MET A 168 -8.91 0.88 5.45
N HIS A 169 -9.39 -0.33 5.14
CA HIS A 169 -8.94 -1.08 3.98
C HIS A 169 -9.16 -0.29 2.69
N MET A 170 -10.37 0.22 2.47
CA MET A 170 -10.70 0.99 1.27
C MET A 170 -9.94 2.31 1.17
N ALA A 171 -9.70 3.00 2.29
CA ALA A 171 -8.89 4.21 2.33
C ALA A 171 -7.42 3.91 1.94
N LEU A 172 -6.85 2.84 2.48
CA LEU A 172 -5.49 2.39 2.16
C LEU A 172 -5.37 2.01 0.68
N VAL A 173 -6.25 1.16 0.17
CA VAL A 173 -6.24 0.71 -1.23
C VAL A 173 -6.38 1.90 -2.19
N ARG A 174 -7.28 2.83 -1.91
CA ARG A 174 -7.49 4.05 -2.71
C ARG A 174 -6.24 4.92 -2.74
N MET A 175 -5.63 5.16 -1.57
CA MET A 175 -4.38 5.91 -1.45
C MET A 175 -3.27 5.27 -2.30
N LEU A 176 -3.04 3.97 -2.14
CA LEU A 176 -1.99 3.23 -2.87
C LEU A 176 -2.24 3.23 -4.38
N PHE A 177 -3.49 3.05 -4.80
CA PHE A 177 -3.88 3.12 -6.21
C PHE A 177 -3.55 4.48 -6.81
N HIS A 178 -3.90 5.58 -6.14
CA HIS A 178 -3.62 6.93 -6.60
C HIS A 178 -2.11 7.22 -6.68
N GLU A 179 -1.33 6.80 -5.69
CA GLU A 179 0.12 6.98 -5.70
C GLU A 179 0.79 6.23 -6.86
N ARG A 180 0.40 4.97 -7.08
CA ARG A 180 0.91 4.17 -8.21
C ARG A 180 0.57 4.81 -9.56
N HIS A 181 -0.64 5.32 -9.72
CA HIS A 181 -1.06 6.01 -10.95
C HIS A 181 -0.32 7.34 -11.14
N HIS A 182 -0.10 8.09 -10.08
CA HIS A 182 0.66 9.34 -10.13
C HIS A 182 2.13 9.10 -10.48
N GLN A 183 2.77 8.11 -9.90
CA GLN A 183 4.16 7.74 -10.24
C GLN A 183 4.27 7.28 -11.70
N ARG A 184 3.35 6.43 -12.17
CA ARG A 184 3.29 6.01 -13.57
C ARG A 184 3.06 7.20 -14.51
N GLY A 185 2.17 8.11 -14.17
CA GLY A 185 1.91 9.32 -14.94
C GLY A 185 3.11 10.27 -14.99
N ALA A 186 3.82 10.44 -13.89
CA ALA A 186 5.02 11.27 -13.82
C ALA A 186 6.18 10.67 -14.64
N VAL A 187 6.39 9.35 -14.56
CA VAL A 187 7.37 8.64 -15.38
C VAL A 187 7.00 8.70 -16.86
N ALA A 188 5.72 8.45 -17.20
CA ALA A 188 5.22 8.57 -18.57
C ALA A 188 5.42 9.98 -19.13
N GLY A 189 5.09 11.01 -18.36
CA GLY A 189 5.29 12.41 -18.75
C GLY A 189 6.76 12.77 -18.94
N LYS A 190 7.66 12.26 -18.11
CA LYS A 190 9.09 12.45 -18.25
C LYS A 190 9.64 11.76 -19.51
N ILE A 191 9.23 10.52 -19.75
CA ILE A 191 9.65 9.77 -20.96
C ILE A 191 9.05 10.41 -22.21
N ARG A 192 7.81 10.87 -22.19
CA ARG A 192 7.16 11.57 -23.32
C ARG A 192 7.92 12.85 -23.70
N LYS A 193 8.45 13.58 -22.71
CA LYS A 193 9.32 14.75 -22.97
C LYS A 193 10.69 14.38 -23.52
N LEU A 194 11.17 13.17 -23.31
CA LEU A 194 12.45 12.68 -23.82
C LEU A 194 12.36 12.16 -25.27
N ILE A 195 11.20 11.68 -25.70
CA ILE A 195 10.97 11.22 -27.08
C ILE A 195 10.66 12.41 -27.96
N THR A 196 11.44 12.61 -29.01
CA THR A 196 11.21 13.71 -29.99
C THR A 196 10.04 13.38 -30.91
N ASP A 197 9.46 14.40 -31.56
CA ASP A 197 8.36 14.21 -32.52
C ASP A 197 8.76 13.24 -33.63
N ARG A 198 10.01 13.34 -34.14
CA ARG A 198 10.53 12.43 -35.16
C ARG A 198 10.65 10.98 -34.67
N GLU A 199 11.05 10.78 -33.42
CA GLU A 199 11.10 9.45 -32.80
C GLU A 199 9.68 8.90 -32.57
N THR A 200 8.71 9.76 -32.27
CA THR A 200 7.31 9.38 -32.15
C THR A 200 6.73 8.92 -33.50
N GLU A 201 7.03 9.63 -34.59
CA GLU A 201 6.65 9.19 -35.93
C GLU A 201 7.22 7.81 -36.29
N VAL A 202 8.52 7.62 -36.07
CA VAL A 202 9.17 6.33 -36.29
C VAL A 202 8.51 5.24 -35.44
N LEU A 203 8.26 5.50 -34.16
CA LEU A 203 7.65 4.55 -33.23
C LEU A 203 6.23 4.15 -33.65
N ARG A 204 5.46 5.08 -34.21
CA ARG A 204 4.12 4.83 -34.76
C ARG A 204 4.17 3.82 -35.91
N TYR A 205 5.12 3.98 -36.85
CA TYR A 205 5.26 3.02 -37.95
C TYR A 205 5.82 1.67 -37.47
N VAL A 206 6.67 1.66 -36.45
CA VAL A 206 7.13 0.44 -35.79
C VAL A 206 5.93 -0.31 -35.17
N GLN A 207 4.99 0.40 -34.57
CA GLN A 207 3.75 -0.15 -34.02
C GLN A 207 2.84 -0.78 -35.11
N MET A 208 2.84 -0.18 -36.31
CA MET A 208 2.14 -0.71 -37.48
C MET A 208 2.85 -1.92 -38.12
N GLY A 209 3.94 -2.40 -37.53
CA GLY A 209 4.71 -3.55 -38.04
C GLY A 209 5.66 -3.24 -39.19
N LYS A 210 5.83 -1.97 -39.59
CA LYS A 210 6.71 -1.57 -40.70
C LYS A 210 8.17 -1.83 -40.40
N ASN A 211 8.92 -2.33 -41.39
CA ASN A 211 10.37 -2.50 -41.28
C ASN A 211 11.11 -1.16 -41.55
N ASN A 212 12.44 -1.14 -41.36
CA ASN A 212 13.21 0.10 -41.49
C ASN A 212 13.26 0.66 -42.92
N LEU A 213 13.15 -0.19 -43.93
CA LEU A 213 13.11 0.23 -45.34
C LEU A 213 11.77 0.95 -45.59
N GLU A 214 10.66 0.31 -45.26
CA GLU A 214 9.31 0.89 -45.42
C GLU A 214 9.13 2.20 -44.64
N ILE A 215 9.69 2.27 -43.41
CA ILE A 215 9.67 3.51 -42.63
C ILE A 215 10.52 4.59 -43.28
N GLY A 216 11.67 4.20 -43.86
CA GLY A 216 12.53 5.11 -44.59
C GLY A 216 11.84 5.73 -45.80
N ASP A 217 11.14 4.91 -46.57
CA ASP A 217 10.36 5.36 -47.74
C ASP A 217 9.20 6.30 -47.31
N LEU A 218 8.44 5.94 -46.24
CA LEU A 218 7.34 6.74 -45.72
C LEU A 218 7.78 8.10 -45.15
N LEU A 219 8.95 8.15 -44.54
CA LEU A 219 9.49 9.34 -43.88
C LEU A 219 10.51 10.11 -44.72
N ASN A 220 10.82 9.62 -45.91
CA ASN A 220 11.82 10.15 -46.81
C ASN A 220 13.21 10.31 -46.17
N ILE A 221 13.67 9.25 -45.48
CA ILE A 221 14.97 9.14 -44.84
C ILE A 221 15.63 7.76 -45.10
N SER A 222 16.92 7.66 -44.93
CA SER A 222 17.61 6.38 -45.16
C SER A 222 17.18 5.30 -44.15
N PRO A 223 17.14 4.02 -44.53
CA PRO A 223 16.90 2.91 -43.58
C PRO A 223 17.87 2.89 -42.41
N LEU A 224 19.12 3.37 -42.63
CA LEU A 224 20.12 3.51 -41.58
C LEU A 224 19.72 4.61 -40.56
N THR A 225 19.17 5.72 -41.05
CA THR A 225 18.64 6.79 -40.19
C THR A 225 17.47 6.27 -39.34
N VAL A 226 16.57 5.47 -39.91
CA VAL A 226 15.49 4.80 -39.15
C VAL A 226 16.05 3.88 -38.07
N LYS A 227 17.06 3.04 -38.40
CA LYS A 227 17.74 2.18 -37.45
C LYS A 227 18.28 2.98 -36.26
N ASN A 228 18.91 4.13 -36.56
CA ASN A 228 19.44 5.00 -35.50
C ASN A 228 18.35 5.60 -34.62
N HIS A 229 17.20 6.01 -35.18
CA HIS A 229 16.05 6.44 -34.39
C HIS A 229 15.52 5.31 -33.51
N VAL A 230 15.34 4.11 -34.05
CA VAL A 230 14.89 2.94 -33.29
C VAL A 230 15.84 2.66 -32.12
N GLN A 231 17.16 2.67 -32.32
CA GLN A 231 18.14 2.47 -31.25
C GLN A 231 18.03 3.54 -30.16
N LYS A 232 17.84 4.83 -30.54
CA LYS A 232 17.63 5.92 -29.60
C LYS A 232 16.34 5.71 -28.80
N ILE A 233 15.26 5.27 -29.44
CA ILE A 233 13.99 4.95 -28.81
C ILE A 233 14.16 3.81 -27.79
N LEU A 234 14.80 2.70 -28.18
CA LEU A 234 15.07 1.57 -27.29
C LEU A 234 15.80 2.01 -26.01
N ARG A 235 16.85 2.82 -26.17
CA ARG A 235 17.62 3.36 -25.04
C ARG A 235 16.79 4.31 -24.17
N LYS A 236 15.98 5.22 -24.76
CA LYS A 236 15.14 6.16 -24.03
C LYS A 236 13.99 5.49 -23.30
N LEU A 237 13.46 4.41 -23.88
CA LEU A 237 12.45 3.57 -23.28
C LEU A 237 13.02 2.52 -22.32
N ASP A 238 14.34 2.36 -22.25
CA ASP A 238 15.01 1.32 -21.47
C ASP A 238 14.43 -0.07 -21.75
N VAL A 239 14.55 -0.50 -23.02
CA VAL A 239 14.07 -1.80 -23.53
C VAL A 239 15.05 -2.37 -24.54
N ASN A 240 15.07 -3.70 -24.71
CA ASN A 240 16.07 -4.40 -25.50
C ASN A 240 15.64 -4.74 -26.93
N ASN A 241 14.36 -4.61 -27.25
CA ASN A 241 13.86 -4.92 -28.60
C ASN A 241 12.65 -4.07 -28.99
N ARG A 242 12.35 -4.06 -30.31
CA ARG A 242 11.28 -3.21 -30.86
C ARG A 242 9.89 -3.59 -30.40
N ALA A 243 9.63 -4.88 -30.13
CA ALA A 243 8.32 -5.32 -29.63
C ALA A 243 8.09 -4.80 -28.20
N HIS A 244 9.08 -4.87 -27.35
CA HIS A 244 9.04 -4.26 -26.00
C HIS A 244 8.91 -2.73 -26.07
N ALA A 245 9.53 -2.06 -27.06
CA ALA A 245 9.37 -0.63 -27.24
C ALA A 245 7.93 -0.26 -27.55
N VAL A 246 7.27 -1.00 -28.44
CA VAL A 246 5.88 -0.81 -28.77
C VAL A 246 4.98 -1.04 -27.55
N ALA A 247 5.15 -2.16 -26.85
CA ALA A 247 4.37 -2.47 -25.65
C ALA A 247 4.52 -1.40 -24.57
N LYS A 248 5.75 -0.92 -24.32
CA LYS A 248 6.03 0.12 -23.33
C LYS A 248 5.48 1.48 -23.76
N ALA A 249 5.57 1.84 -25.04
CA ALA A 249 5.02 3.07 -25.57
C ALA A 249 3.49 3.11 -25.47
N MET A 250 2.81 2.00 -25.76
CA MET A 250 1.36 1.85 -25.57
C MET A 250 0.96 2.00 -24.10
N ALA A 251 1.66 1.31 -23.18
CA ALA A 251 1.42 1.39 -21.74
C ALA A 251 1.61 2.83 -21.21
N LEU A 252 2.56 3.60 -21.77
CA LEU A 252 2.84 4.99 -21.42
C LEU A 252 2.02 6.01 -22.21
N LYS A 253 1.15 5.58 -23.12
CA LYS A 253 0.33 6.43 -24.01
C LYS A 253 1.18 7.45 -24.78
N ILE A 254 2.36 7.05 -25.28
CA ILE A 254 3.26 7.90 -26.07
C ILE A 254 2.84 7.92 -27.54
N THR A 255 2.31 6.82 -28.03
CA THR A 255 1.75 6.66 -29.38
C THR A 255 0.24 6.47 -29.30
N ILE A 256 -0.44 7.10 -30.20
CA ILE A 256 -1.90 6.99 -30.39
C ILE A 256 -2.15 6.37 -31.75
#